data_1d1e789a43ca64930db78155d5c5335b
#
_entry.id   1d1e789a43ca64930db78155d5c5335b
#
_cell.length_a   1.000
_cell.length_b   1.000
_cell.length_c   1.000
_cell.angle_alpha   90.00
_cell.angle_beta   90.00
_cell.angle_gamma   90.00
#
_symmetry.space_group_name_H-M   'P 1'
#
loop_
_entity.id
_entity.type
_entity.pdbx_description
1 polymer ?
#
loop_
_entity_poly.entity_id
_entity_poly.type
_entity_poly.pdbx_seq_one_letter_code
_entity_poly.pdbx_strand_id
1 'polypeptide(L)'
;MKTPETLKIDAILHQQRDRILELAVQHGARNVRIFGSVVRGEAQPNSDIDLLIDLGEPLSPWFPVGLIQDLEALLGHKVDIVTEKSLHYFIRDRILDEARSL
;
A
#
# COMPACT_ATOMS: atom_id res chain seq x y z
N MET A 1 6.30 17.24 -11.29
CA MET A 1 7.36 16.28 -11.65
C MET A 1 7.55 15.29 -10.53
N LYS A 2 7.69 14.02 -10.83
CA LYS A 2 7.91 12.98 -9.81
C LYS A 2 9.36 12.97 -9.35
N THR A 3 9.58 12.71 -8.05
CA THR A 3 10.92 12.52 -7.52
C THR A 3 11.56 11.25 -8.08
N PRO A 4 12.91 11.15 -8.11
CA PRO A 4 13.58 9.92 -8.53
C PRO A 4 13.13 8.70 -7.73
N GLU A 5 12.91 8.85 -6.42
CA GLU A 5 12.44 7.76 -5.57
C GLU A 5 11.04 7.31 -5.94
N THR A 6 10.14 8.24 -6.26
CA THR A 6 8.79 7.90 -6.75
C THR A 6 8.87 7.06 -8.02
N LEU A 7 9.73 7.43 -8.96
CA LEU A 7 9.89 6.68 -10.22
C LEU A 7 10.38 5.26 -9.95
N LYS A 8 11.31 5.07 -9.02
CA LYS A 8 11.80 3.74 -8.63
C LYS A 8 10.69 2.90 -8.03
N ILE A 9 9.91 3.48 -7.11
CA ILE A 9 8.81 2.79 -6.44
C ILE A 9 7.73 2.44 -7.45
N ASP A 10 7.36 3.36 -8.34
CA ASP A 10 6.37 3.10 -9.39
C ASP A 10 6.79 1.88 -10.24
N ALA A 11 8.07 1.80 -10.62
CA ALA A 11 8.59 0.68 -11.39
C ALA A 11 8.48 -0.64 -10.63
N ILE A 12 8.83 -0.65 -9.35
CA ILE A 12 8.74 -1.84 -8.50
C ILE A 12 7.28 -2.28 -8.34
N LEU A 13 6.38 -1.35 -8.08
CA LEU A 13 4.96 -1.65 -7.94
C LEU A 13 4.38 -2.23 -9.23
N HIS A 14 4.77 -1.68 -10.37
CA HIS A 14 4.32 -2.19 -11.67
C HIS A 14 4.83 -3.61 -11.91
N GLN A 15 6.12 -3.85 -11.67
CA GLN A 15 6.74 -5.17 -11.87
C GLN A 15 6.17 -6.23 -10.93
N GLN A 16 5.87 -5.86 -9.68
CA GLN A 16 5.44 -6.78 -8.64
C GLN A 16 3.94 -6.78 -8.39
N ARG A 17 3.18 -6.09 -9.24
CA ARG A 17 1.73 -5.90 -9.05
C ARG A 17 1.00 -7.20 -8.77
N ASP A 18 1.18 -8.21 -9.61
CA ASP A 18 0.46 -9.48 -9.47
C ASP A 18 0.84 -10.18 -8.17
N ARG A 19 2.11 -10.13 -7.80
CA ARG A 19 2.59 -10.74 -6.56
C ARG A 19 2.04 -10.01 -5.33
N ILE A 20 1.95 -8.69 -5.38
CA ILE A 20 1.34 -7.89 -4.30
C ILE A 20 -0.11 -8.32 -4.10
N LEU A 21 -0.87 -8.44 -5.19
CA LEU A 21 -2.28 -8.82 -5.13
C LEU A 21 -2.46 -10.26 -4.62
N GLU A 22 -1.59 -11.19 -5.01
CA GLU A 22 -1.60 -12.56 -4.48
C GLU A 22 -1.36 -12.58 -2.98
N LEU A 23 -0.33 -11.85 -2.50
CA LEU A 23 -0.03 -11.79 -1.07
C LEU A 23 -1.19 -11.17 -0.29
N ALA A 24 -1.80 -10.11 -0.82
CA ALA A 24 -2.96 -9.50 -0.18
C ALA A 24 -4.09 -10.51 0.00
N VAL A 25 -4.44 -11.25 -1.05
CA VAL A 25 -5.49 -12.28 -0.99
C VAL A 25 -5.15 -13.36 0.02
N GLN A 26 -3.89 -13.83 0.05
CA GLN A 26 -3.43 -14.85 0.99
C GLN A 26 -3.63 -14.42 2.45
N HIS A 27 -3.53 -13.14 2.72
CA HIS A 27 -3.72 -12.59 4.07
C HIS A 27 -5.13 -12.09 4.35
N GLY A 28 -6.05 -12.20 3.39
CA GLY A 28 -7.45 -11.80 3.56
C GLY A 28 -7.74 -10.34 3.21
N ALA A 29 -6.83 -9.68 2.50
CA ALA A 29 -7.03 -8.32 2.02
C ALA A 29 -7.43 -8.30 0.55
N ARG A 30 -8.15 -7.28 0.14
CA ARG A 30 -8.53 -7.06 -1.26
C ARG A 30 -8.67 -5.58 -1.56
N ASN A 31 -8.90 -5.25 -2.83
CA ASN A 31 -9.02 -3.87 -3.31
C ASN A 31 -7.83 -3.03 -2.88
N VAL A 32 -6.63 -3.47 -3.24
CA VAL A 32 -5.39 -2.80 -2.85
C VAL A 32 -5.24 -1.51 -3.64
N ARG A 33 -5.11 -0.40 -2.92
CA ARG A 33 -4.93 0.94 -3.48
C ARG A 33 -3.69 1.56 -2.86
N ILE A 34 -3.01 2.41 -3.61
CA ILE A 34 -1.88 3.17 -3.12
C ILE A 34 -2.30 4.61 -2.88
N PHE A 35 -1.77 5.22 -1.82
CA PHE A 35 -1.98 6.63 -1.53
C PHE A 35 -0.69 7.25 -0.95
N GLY A 36 -0.75 8.49 -0.51
CA GLY A 36 0.37 9.13 0.14
C GLY A 36 1.41 9.69 -0.82
N SER A 37 2.65 9.81 -0.35
CA SER A 37 3.71 10.49 -1.07
C SER A 37 4.01 9.89 -2.44
N VAL A 38 3.89 8.59 -2.60
CA VAL A 38 4.14 7.93 -3.90
C VAL A 38 3.12 8.40 -4.94
N VAL A 39 1.84 8.44 -4.57
CA VAL A 39 0.79 8.91 -5.49
C VAL A 39 0.97 10.38 -5.85
N ARG A 40 1.39 11.20 -4.90
CA ARG A 40 1.64 12.62 -5.14
C ARG A 40 2.94 12.89 -5.91
N GLY A 41 3.76 11.86 -6.15
CA GLY A 41 5.05 12.02 -6.82
C GLY A 41 6.14 12.63 -5.94
N GLU A 42 5.97 12.58 -4.64
CA GLU A 42 6.81 13.27 -3.65
C GLU A 42 7.64 12.32 -2.78
N ALA A 43 7.72 11.03 -3.14
CA ALA A 43 8.44 10.07 -2.32
C ALA A 43 9.91 10.42 -2.17
N GLN A 44 10.43 10.18 -0.98
CA GLN A 44 11.85 10.36 -0.63
C GLN A 44 12.43 8.98 -0.28
N PRO A 45 13.77 8.83 -0.16
CA PRO A 45 14.37 7.53 0.14
C PRO A 45 13.83 6.86 1.41
N ASN A 46 13.37 7.66 2.38
CA ASN A 46 12.83 7.14 3.64
C ASN A 46 11.29 7.14 3.69
N SER A 47 10.62 7.39 2.56
CA SER A 47 9.16 7.36 2.51
C SER A 47 8.65 5.94 2.58
N ASP A 48 7.53 5.75 3.29
CA ASP A 48 6.81 4.49 3.30
C ASP A 48 5.94 4.36 2.05
N ILE A 49 5.65 3.12 1.67
CA ILE A 49 4.61 2.83 0.68
C ILE A 49 3.30 2.67 1.43
N ASP A 50 2.35 3.57 1.19
CA ASP A 50 1.08 3.60 1.90
C ASP A 50 0.00 2.89 1.09
N LEU A 51 -0.57 1.83 1.67
CA LEU A 51 -1.60 1.03 1.03
C LEU A 51 -2.91 1.11 1.79
N LEU A 52 -3.98 1.31 1.05
CA LEU A 52 -5.35 1.28 1.56
C LEU A 52 -6.02 0.01 1.03
N ILE A 53 -6.53 -0.82 1.92
CA ILE A 53 -7.10 -2.11 1.55
C ILE A 53 -8.50 -2.27 2.12
N ASP A 54 -9.26 -3.18 1.52
CA ASP A 54 -10.51 -3.67 2.09
C ASP A 54 -10.26 -5.02 2.76
N LEU A 55 -10.96 -5.27 3.86
CA LEU A 55 -10.86 -6.54 4.56
C LEU A 55 -11.73 -7.58 3.88
N GLY A 56 -11.13 -8.74 3.60
CA GLY A 56 -11.83 -9.92 3.14
C GLY A 56 -11.94 -10.95 4.26
N GLU A 57 -12.27 -12.17 3.92
CA GLU A 57 -12.33 -13.30 4.84
C GLU A 57 -11.75 -14.55 4.17
N PRO A 58 -11.04 -15.37 4.93
CA PRO A 58 -10.58 -15.15 6.30
C PRO A 58 -9.33 -14.28 6.35
N LEU A 59 -9.14 -13.54 7.45
CA LEU A 59 -7.90 -12.82 7.68
C LEU A 59 -6.82 -13.78 8.19
N SER A 60 -5.57 -13.55 7.79
CA SER A 60 -4.45 -14.31 8.31
C SER A 60 -4.23 -13.98 9.80
N PRO A 61 -3.63 -14.90 10.58
CA PRO A 61 -3.25 -14.58 11.96
C PRO A 61 -2.35 -13.35 12.00
N TRP A 62 -2.53 -12.53 13.03
CA TRP A 62 -1.74 -11.30 13.24
C TRP A 62 -1.86 -10.28 12.13
N PHE A 63 -2.94 -10.36 11.32
CA PHE A 63 -3.20 -9.34 10.31
C PHE A 63 -3.22 -7.94 10.95
N PRO A 64 -2.58 -6.90 10.37
CA PRO A 64 -1.92 -6.92 9.05
C PRO A 64 -0.39 -7.18 9.09
N VAL A 65 0.18 -7.58 10.23
CA VAL A 65 1.64 -7.67 10.41
C VAL A 65 2.27 -8.63 9.40
N GLY A 66 1.70 -9.81 9.21
CA GLY A 66 2.22 -10.78 8.25
C GLY A 66 2.24 -10.25 6.82
N LEU A 67 1.19 -9.57 6.41
CA LEU A 67 1.13 -8.96 5.07
C LEU A 67 2.17 -7.84 4.93
N ILE A 68 2.31 -6.99 5.94
CA ILE A 68 3.32 -5.93 5.93
C ILE A 68 4.73 -6.54 5.75
N GLN A 69 5.06 -7.57 6.52
CA GLN A 69 6.36 -8.23 6.45
C GLN A 69 6.62 -8.82 5.06
N ASP A 70 5.63 -9.51 4.50
CA ASP A 70 5.76 -10.12 3.16
C ASP A 70 5.95 -9.05 2.08
N LEU A 71 5.21 -7.96 2.16
CA LEU A 71 5.33 -6.88 1.18
C LEU A 71 6.64 -6.11 1.33
N GLU A 72 7.10 -5.87 2.55
CA GLU A 72 8.40 -5.23 2.76
C GLU A 72 9.54 -6.08 2.21
N ALA A 73 9.48 -7.39 2.41
CA ALA A 73 10.48 -8.31 1.84
C ALA A 73 10.45 -8.30 0.30
N LEU A 74 9.26 -8.25 -0.28
CA LEU A 74 9.10 -8.24 -1.73
C LEU A 74 9.57 -6.92 -2.35
N LEU A 75 9.23 -5.80 -1.74
CA LEU A 75 9.38 -4.48 -2.34
C LEU A 75 10.66 -3.75 -1.92
N GLY A 76 11.29 -4.18 -0.82
CA GLY A 76 12.50 -3.53 -0.33
C GLY A 76 12.27 -2.14 0.27
N HIS A 77 11.05 -1.84 0.67
CA HIS A 77 10.63 -0.57 1.27
C HIS A 77 9.72 -0.82 2.45
N LYS A 78 9.66 0.12 3.37
CA LYS A 78 8.68 0.08 4.44
C LYS A 78 7.28 0.24 3.87
N VAL A 79 6.34 -0.52 4.40
CA VAL A 79 4.95 -0.54 3.94
C VAL A 79 4.04 -0.25 5.13
N ASP A 80 3.09 0.66 4.92
CA ASP A 80 2.02 0.93 5.88
C ASP A 80 0.69 0.48 5.26
N ILE A 81 -0.12 -0.21 6.04
CA ILE A 81 -1.41 -0.73 5.57
C ILE A 81 -2.52 -0.19 6.46
N VAL A 82 -3.49 0.46 5.83
CA VAL A 82 -4.65 1.01 6.52
C VAL A 82 -5.94 0.57 5.85
N THR A 83 -7.03 0.63 6.62
CA THR A 83 -8.40 0.45 6.12
C THR A 83 -9.13 1.78 6.24
N GLU A 84 -10.26 1.93 5.53
CA GLU A 84 -11.06 3.16 5.64
C GLU A 84 -11.49 3.42 7.08
N LYS A 85 -11.87 2.39 7.82
CA LYS A 85 -12.30 2.51 9.21
C LYS A 85 -11.19 2.95 10.15
N SER A 86 -9.94 2.66 9.82
CA SER A 86 -8.79 3.04 10.64
C SER A 86 -8.35 4.48 10.42
N LEU A 87 -8.86 5.14 9.38
CA LEU A 87 -8.49 6.50 9.05
C LEU A 87 -9.25 7.49 9.92
N HIS A 88 -8.53 8.50 10.42
CA HIS A 88 -9.15 9.61 11.13
C HIS A 88 -10.05 10.38 10.16
N TYR A 89 -11.24 10.75 10.61
CA TYR A 89 -12.26 11.34 9.72
C TYR A 89 -11.80 12.65 9.05
N PHE A 90 -10.89 13.40 9.66
CA PHE A 90 -10.37 14.63 9.04
C PHE A 90 -9.56 14.39 7.78
N ILE A 91 -8.90 13.23 7.68
CA ILE A 91 -8.02 12.92 6.54
C ILE A 91 -8.62 11.87 5.60
N ARG A 92 -9.69 11.22 6.01
CA ARG A 92 -10.27 10.09 5.28
C ARG A 92 -10.68 10.48 3.86
N ASP A 93 -11.44 11.56 3.69
CA ASP A 93 -11.92 11.97 2.37
C ASP A 93 -10.76 12.32 1.44
N ARG A 94 -9.74 12.98 1.96
CA ARG A 94 -8.56 13.32 1.18
C ARG A 94 -7.80 12.07 0.72
N ILE A 95 -7.66 11.09 1.60
CA ILE A 95 -6.98 9.83 1.26
C ILE A 95 -7.80 9.05 0.23
N LEU A 96 -9.11 8.97 0.39
CA LEU A 96 -9.98 8.28 -0.57
C LEU A 96 -9.92 8.95 -1.95
N ASP A 97 -9.90 10.28 -2.01
CA ASP A 97 -9.77 11.01 -3.27
C ASP A 97 -8.41 10.81 -3.93
N GLU A 98 -7.36 10.70 -3.13
CA GLU A 98 -5.99 10.51 -3.60
C GLU A 98 -5.69 9.09 -4.05
N ALA A 99 -6.31 8.09 -3.42
CA ALA A 99 -5.98 6.68 -3.61
C ALA A 99 -6.17 6.21 -5.05
N ARG A 100 -5.24 5.37 -5.51
CA ARG A 100 -5.27 4.79 -6.86
C ARG A 100 -5.16 3.27 -6.75
N SER A 101 -5.94 2.55 -7.54
CA SER A 101 -5.79 1.09 -7.65
C SER A 101 -4.41 0.73 -8.20
N LEU A 102 -3.87 -0.35 -7.68
CA LEU A 102 -2.58 -0.86 -8.17
C LEU A 102 -2.64 -1.31 -9.61
#